data_4c0f3bbf4267e79ace3749415e6cba9a
#
_entry.id   4c0f3bbf4267e79ace3749415e6cba9a
#
_cell.length_a   1.000
_cell.length_b   1.000
_cell.length_c   1.000
_cell.angle_alpha   90.00
_cell.angle_beta   90.00
_cell.angle_gamma   90.00
#
_symmetry.space_group_name_H-M   'P 1'
#
loop_
_entity.id
_entity.type
_entity.pdbx_description
1 polymer ?
#
loop_
_entity_poly.entity_id
_entity_poly.type
_entity_poly.pdbx_seq_one_letter_code
_entity_poly.pdbx_strand_id
1 'polypeptide(L)'
;LSLTSFDKEFELNGLAAESWLQSDDGLTWTFNLRDDLKWSDGETLKASDYIFALQRAATTGYDFGWYWSFAGGLKNWGPVTDGSMDVDQLGIKAVDDKTIEVTTETVKPYLPSVVSLWYPVPEHAWKKHGDEYAANVETMVASGPFMLESWEKSTNKMVLVKNPNYNAP
;
A
#
# COMPACT_ATOMS: atom_id res chain seq x y z
N LEU A 1 2.96 2.14 -5.96
CA LEU A 1 1.84 1.59 -6.73
C LEU A 1 0.66 1.34 -5.80
N SER A 2 -0.42 2.16 -5.91
CA SER A 2 -1.65 1.95 -5.13
C SER A 2 -2.51 0.84 -5.74
N LEU A 3 -3.54 0.37 -5.02
CA LEU A 3 -4.44 -0.67 -5.52
C LEU A 3 -5.26 -0.18 -6.72
N THR A 4 -5.79 1.04 -6.62
CA THR A 4 -6.58 1.71 -7.66
C THR A 4 -6.01 3.09 -7.97
N SER A 5 -6.45 3.71 -9.05
CA SER A 5 -6.09 5.09 -9.39
C SER A 5 -7.22 5.76 -10.18
N PHE A 6 -7.22 7.09 -10.20
CA PHE A 6 -8.08 7.86 -11.08
C PHE A 6 -7.33 8.24 -12.36
N ASP A 7 -8.00 8.14 -13.49
CA ASP A 7 -7.48 8.66 -14.76
C ASP A 7 -7.75 10.17 -14.91
N LYS A 8 -7.42 10.71 -16.07
CA LYS A 8 -7.61 12.16 -16.38
C LYS A 8 -9.08 12.58 -16.50
N GLU A 9 -10.00 11.65 -16.70
CA GLU A 9 -11.45 11.85 -16.70
C GLU A 9 -12.07 11.66 -15.31
N PHE A 10 -11.25 11.41 -14.26
CA PHE A 10 -11.66 11.07 -12.89
C PHE A 10 -12.44 9.75 -12.79
N GLU A 11 -12.24 8.84 -13.74
CA GLU A 11 -12.77 7.48 -13.65
C GLU A 11 -11.83 6.61 -12.80
N LEU A 12 -12.42 5.81 -11.90
CA LEU A 12 -11.67 4.91 -11.03
C LEU A 12 -11.28 3.65 -11.79
N ASN A 13 -9.98 3.40 -11.87
CA ASN A 13 -9.41 2.24 -12.55
C ASN A 13 -8.55 1.40 -11.61
N GLY A 14 -8.42 0.10 -11.91
CA GLY A 14 -7.46 -0.76 -11.24
C GLY A 14 -6.04 -0.40 -11.63
N LEU A 15 -5.13 -0.33 -10.65
CA LEU A 15 -3.71 -0.11 -10.87
C LEU A 15 -2.94 -1.38 -10.48
N ALA A 16 -2.64 -1.60 -9.20
CA ALA A 16 -2.11 -2.88 -8.74
C ALA A 16 -3.21 -3.95 -8.65
N ALA A 17 -4.44 -3.58 -8.24
CA ALA A 17 -5.57 -4.48 -8.28
C ALA A 17 -6.14 -4.54 -9.70
N GLU A 18 -6.35 -5.75 -10.22
CA GLU A 18 -7.04 -5.98 -11.50
C GLU A 18 -8.56 -6.07 -11.33
N SER A 19 -9.02 -6.44 -10.12
CA SER A 19 -10.45 -6.55 -9.79
C SER A 19 -10.69 -6.41 -8.30
N TRP A 20 -11.93 -6.06 -7.93
CA TRP A 20 -12.38 -6.04 -6.54
C TRP A 20 -13.85 -6.40 -6.44
N LEU A 21 -14.24 -6.92 -5.28
CA LEU A 21 -15.59 -7.37 -4.98
C LEU A 21 -15.97 -6.99 -3.56
N GLN A 22 -17.20 -6.55 -3.35
CA GLN A 22 -17.77 -6.31 -2.04
C GLN A 22 -18.60 -7.53 -1.60
N SER A 23 -18.50 -7.89 -0.32
CA SER A 23 -19.36 -8.92 0.29
C SER A 23 -20.82 -8.48 0.34
N ASP A 24 -21.75 -9.46 0.47
CA ASP A 24 -23.20 -9.22 0.50
C ASP A 24 -23.63 -8.31 1.66
N ASP A 25 -22.93 -8.36 2.80
CA ASP A 25 -23.18 -7.49 3.96
C ASP A 25 -22.55 -6.09 3.80
N GLY A 26 -21.77 -5.89 2.76
CA GLY A 26 -21.13 -4.62 2.42
C GLY A 26 -19.94 -4.24 3.30
N LEU A 27 -19.51 -5.11 4.23
CA LEU A 27 -18.48 -4.79 5.22
C LEU A 27 -17.07 -5.22 4.80
N THR A 28 -16.95 -6.18 3.88
CA THR A 28 -15.65 -6.69 3.42
C THR A 28 -15.48 -6.45 1.92
N TRP A 29 -14.32 -5.94 1.56
CA TRP A 29 -13.86 -5.82 0.18
C TRP A 29 -12.70 -6.76 -0.06
N THR A 30 -12.74 -7.48 -1.18
CA THR A 30 -11.65 -8.32 -1.66
C THR A 30 -11.03 -7.68 -2.89
N PHE A 31 -9.72 -7.46 -2.88
CA PHE A 31 -8.95 -6.93 -4.00
C PHE A 31 -8.01 -8.01 -4.52
N ASN A 32 -8.04 -8.28 -5.82
CA ASN A 32 -7.15 -9.23 -6.48
C ASN A 32 -6.04 -8.47 -7.21
N LEU A 33 -4.80 -8.75 -6.87
CA LEU A 33 -3.63 -8.12 -7.48
C LEU A 33 -3.31 -8.78 -8.84
N ARG A 34 -2.73 -7.99 -9.73
CA ARG A 34 -2.15 -8.49 -11.00
C ARG A 34 -1.05 -9.50 -10.74
N ASP A 35 -0.85 -10.41 -11.70
CA ASP A 35 0.04 -11.56 -11.55
C ASP A 35 1.54 -11.22 -11.50
N ASP A 36 1.97 -10.16 -12.12
CA ASP A 36 3.35 -9.90 -12.49
C ASP A 36 3.94 -8.62 -11.89
N LEU A 37 3.32 -8.12 -10.80
CA LEU A 37 3.80 -6.92 -10.11
C LEU A 37 5.16 -7.14 -9.48
N LYS A 38 6.06 -6.17 -9.70
CA LYS A 38 7.42 -6.22 -9.19
C LYS A 38 7.85 -4.91 -8.54
N TRP A 39 8.73 -5.03 -7.58
CA TRP A 39 9.54 -3.97 -7.06
C TRP A 39 10.69 -3.61 -8.02
N SER A 40 11.31 -2.44 -7.85
CA SER A 40 12.42 -1.98 -8.70
C SER A 40 13.67 -2.85 -8.62
N ASP A 41 13.84 -3.60 -7.54
CA ASP A 41 14.93 -4.57 -7.36
C ASP A 41 14.62 -5.96 -7.97
N GLY A 42 13.41 -6.14 -8.55
CA GLY A 42 12.99 -7.37 -9.22
C GLY A 42 12.21 -8.34 -8.33
N GLU A 43 12.16 -8.12 -7.01
CA GLU A 43 11.34 -8.92 -6.11
C GLU A 43 9.84 -8.77 -6.44
N THR A 44 9.07 -9.84 -6.18
CA THR A 44 7.62 -9.83 -6.42
C THR A 44 6.92 -8.93 -5.40
N LEU A 45 6.08 -8.01 -5.88
CA LEU A 45 5.20 -7.24 -5.03
C LEU A 45 3.98 -8.10 -4.65
N LYS A 46 3.70 -8.22 -3.35
CA LYS A 46 2.70 -9.12 -2.79
C LYS A 46 1.64 -8.37 -1.98
N ALA A 47 0.52 -9.05 -1.73
CA ALA A 47 -0.52 -8.58 -0.82
C ALA A 47 0.04 -8.25 0.58
N SER A 48 1.00 -9.05 1.08
CA SER A 48 1.64 -8.80 2.37
C SER A 48 2.35 -7.45 2.46
N ASP A 49 2.88 -6.90 1.36
CA ASP A 49 3.52 -5.59 1.35
C ASP A 49 2.54 -4.43 1.64
N TYR A 50 1.28 -4.58 1.19
CA TYR A 50 0.20 -3.64 1.51
C TYR A 50 -0.22 -3.75 2.97
N ILE A 51 -0.38 -4.99 3.47
CA ILE A 51 -0.72 -5.22 4.89
C ILE A 51 0.36 -4.63 5.78
N PHE A 52 1.62 -4.93 5.51
CA PHE A 52 2.76 -4.42 6.25
C PHE A 52 2.79 -2.88 6.30
N ALA A 53 2.47 -2.20 5.18
CA ALA A 53 2.41 -0.75 5.13
C ALA A 53 1.39 -0.17 6.12
N LEU A 54 0.16 -0.70 6.18
CA LEU A 54 -0.87 -0.21 7.09
C LEU A 54 -0.61 -0.62 8.55
N GLN A 55 -0.11 -1.81 8.79
CA GLN A 55 0.29 -2.24 10.13
C GLN A 55 1.36 -1.30 10.71
N ARG A 56 2.35 -0.93 9.90
CA ARG A 56 3.33 0.08 10.31
C ARG A 56 2.70 1.44 10.56
N ALA A 57 1.84 1.91 9.66
CA ALA A 57 1.15 3.18 9.82
C ALA A 57 0.33 3.23 11.13
N ALA A 58 -0.32 2.13 11.49
CA ALA A 58 -1.10 2.02 12.72
C ALA A 58 -0.24 2.03 14.00
N THR A 59 1.00 1.49 13.94
CA THR A 59 1.86 1.31 15.14
C THR A 59 2.91 2.40 15.33
N THR A 60 3.24 3.20 14.31
CA THR A 60 4.28 4.24 14.38
C THR A 60 3.78 5.66 14.61
N GLY A 61 2.47 5.86 14.80
CA GLY A 61 1.88 7.19 14.96
C GLY A 61 1.94 8.03 13.68
N TYR A 62 1.69 7.40 12.55
CA TYR A 62 1.69 8.03 11.24
C TYR A 62 0.65 9.17 11.14
N ASP A 63 1.09 10.36 10.77
CA ASP A 63 0.25 11.57 10.74
C ASP A 63 -0.99 11.46 9.84
N PHE A 64 -0.96 10.62 8.83
CA PHE A 64 -2.08 10.34 7.92
C PHE A 64 -3.03 9.24 8.43
N GLY A 65 -2.86 8.76 9.66
CA GLY A 65 -3.68 7.70 10.27
C GLY A 65 -5.18 8.03 10.33
N TRP A 66 -5.54 9.32 10.49
CA TRP A 66 -6.93 9.78 10.45
C TRP A 66 -7.66 9.37 9.16
N TYR A 67 -6.95 9.30 8.04
CA TYR A 67 -7.52 8.90 6.75
C TYR A 67 -8.07 7.48 6.80
N TRP A 68 -7.33 6.55 7.39
CA TRP A 68 -7.74 5.15 7.52
C TRP A 68 -8.84 4.96 8.55
N SER A 69 -8.84 5.77 9.61
CA SER A 69 -9.91 5.79 10.60
C SER A 69 -11.22 6.33 10.01
N PHE A 70 -11.17 7.50 9.38
CA PHE A 70 -12.37 8.22 8.92
C PHE A 70 -12.81 7.80 7.52
N ALA A 71 -11.96 7.96 6.50
CA ALA A 71 -12.30 7.66 5.12
C ALA A 71 -12.34 6.14 4.89
N GLY A 72 -11.32 5.43 5.30
CA GLY A 72 -11.25 3.96 5.19
C GLY A 72 -12.23 3.26 6.11
N GLY A 73 -12.43 3.76 7.34
CA GLY A 73 -13.26 3.13 8.34
C GLY A 73 -12.83 1.70 8.65
N LEU A 74 -11.51 1.45 8.66
CA LEU A 74 -10.94 0.12 8.87
C LEU A 74 -11.33 -0.41 10.25
N LYS A 75 -11.80 -1.64 10.28
CA LYS A 75 -12.14 -2.33 11.51
C LYS A 75 -10.92 -2.38 12.45
N ASN A 76 -11.16 -2.06 13.71
CA ASN A 76 -10.17 -2.05 14.79
C ASN A 76 -9.03 -1.02 14.62
N TRP A 77 -9.14 -0.04 13.72
CA TRP A 77 -8.07 0.96 13.54
C TRP A 77 -7.78 1.71 14.85
N GLY A 78 -8.80 2.25 15.52
CA GLY A 78 -8.65 2.99 16.78
C GLY A 78 -7.98 2.16 17.87
N PRO A 79 -8.55 1.00 18.26
CA PRO A 79 -7.95 0.12 19.28
C PRO A 79 -6.52 -0.34 18.98
N VAL A 80 -6.17 -0.52 17.71
CA VAL A 80 -4.78 -0.87 17.34
C VAL A 80 -3.87 0.35 17.49
N THR A 81 -4.29 1.53 17.06
CA THR A 81 -3.46 2.75 17.15
C THR A 81 -3.26 3.26 18.57
N ASP A 82 -4.19 3.02 19.47
CA ASP A 82 -4.05 3.38 20.89
C ASP A 82 -3.35 2.29 21.74
N GLY A 83 -2.99 1.16 21.11
CA GLY A 83 -2.27 0.05 21.74
C GLY A 83 -3.14 -0.87 22.60
N SER A 84 -4.47 -0.72 22.60
CA SER A 84 -5.37 -1.61 23.34
C SER A 84 -5.66 -2.93 22.63
N MET A 85 -5.23 -3.06 21.38
CA MET A 85 -5.40 -4.25 20.54
C MET A 85 -4.16 -4.52 19.70
N ASP A 86 -3.84 -5.79 19.48
CA ASP A 86 -2.70 -6.19 18.67
C ASP A 86 -2.90 -5.82 17.19
N VAL A 87 -1.80 -5.53 16.49
CA VAL A 87 -1.82 -5.05 15.10
C VAL A 87 -2.35 -6.08 14.11
N ASP A 88 -2.29 -7.36 14.41
CA ASP A 88 -2.84 -8.45 13.62
C ASP A 88 -4.39 -8.51 13.65
N GLN A 89 -5.02 -7.79 14.59
CA GLN A 89 -6.47 -7.64 14.67
C GLN A 89 -7.03 -6.52 13.77
N LEU A 90 -6.16 -5.78 13.08
CA LEU A 90 -6.58 -4.77 12.12
C LEU A 90 -7.42 -5.41 11.01
N GLY A 91 -8.49 -4.73 10.56
CA GLY A 91 -9.42 -5.23 9.54
C GLY A 91 -8.82 -5.33 8.14
N ILE A 92 -7.58 -5.81 8.02
CA ILE A 92 -6.87 -6.06 6.75
C ILE A 92 -6.19 -7.42 6.81
N LYS A 93 -6.14 -8.11 5.68
CA LYS A 93 -5.57 -9.44 5.61
C LYS A 93 -5.08 -9.78 4.21
N ALA A 94 -3.88 -10.34 4.09
CA ALA A 94 -3.46 -11.05 2.91
C ALA A 94 -4.01 -12.49 3.00
N VAL A 95 -4.91 -12.84 2.11
CA VAL A 95 -5.47 -14.21 2.03
C VAL A 95 -4.43 -15.16 1.43
N ASP A 96 -3.76 -14.65 0.41
CA ASP A 96 -2.61 -15.26 -0.27
C ASP A 96 -1.69 -14.15 -0.82
N ASP A 97 -0.71 -14.49 -1.65
CA ASP A 97 0.24 -13.52 -2.21
C ASP A 97 -0.41 -12.42 -3.08
N LYS A 98 -1.66 -12.63 -3.56
CA LYS A 98 -2.34 -11.73 -4.52
C LYS A 98 -3.70 -11.24 -4.05
N THR A 99 -4.21 -11.73 -2.94
CA THR A 99 -5.56 -11.42 -2.48
C THR A 99 -5.52 -10.67 -1.16
N ILE A 100 -6.10 -9.45 -1.17
CA ILE A 100 -6.23 -8.59 0.01
C ILE A 100 -7.70 -8.52 0.40
N GLU A 101 -8.02 -8.84 1.64
CA GLU A 101 -9.31 -8.53 2.26
C GLU A 101 -9.20 -7.30 3.15
N VAL A 102 -10.20 -6.41 3.03
CA VAL A 102 -10.35 -5.20 3.85
C VAL A 102 -11.72 -5.21 4.49
N THR A 103 -11.78 -5.28 5.82
CA THR A 103 -13.01 -5.22 6.60
C THR A 103 -13.15 -3.84 7.24
N THR A 104 -14.35 -3.26 7.15
CA THR A 104 -14.68 -1.93 7.67
C THR A 104 -15.69 -2.02 8.81
N GLU A 105 -15.71 -1.02 9.71
CA GLU A 105 -16.67 -0.92 10.82
C GLU A 105 -18.10 -0.69 10.32
N THR A 106 -18.25 -0.01 9.19
CA THR A 106 -19.54 0.31 8.58
C THR A 106 -19.43 0.15 7.06
N VAL A 107 -20.55 -0.03 6.39
CA VAL A 107 -20.59 -0.14 4.93
C VAL A 107 -19.91 1.06 4.26
N LYS A 108 -18.90 0.80 3.43
CA LYS A 108 -18.09 1.80 2.71
C LYS A 108 -18.09 1.50 1.20
N PRO A 109 -19.15 1.85 0.46
CA PRO A 109 -19.22 1.54 -0.98
C PRO A 109 -18.15 2.25 -1.81
N TYR A 110 -17.55 3.30 -1.28
CA TYR A 110 -16.49 4.08 -1.92
C TYR A 110 -15.07 3.63 -1.52
N LEU A 111 -14.91 2.53 -0.79
CA LEU A 111 -13.59 2.04 -0.37
C LEU A 111 -12.61 1.84 -1.54
N PRO A 112 -13.04 1.39 -2.74
CA PRO A 112 -12.14 1.32 -3.89
C PRO A 112 -11.49 2.67 -4.27
N SER A 113 -12.16 3.79 -4.02
CA SER A 113 -11.57 5.13 -4.21
C SER A 113 -10.60 5.50 -3.08
N VAL A 114 -10.87 5.06 -1.86
CA VAL A 114 -10.00 5.31 -0.70
C VAL A 114 -8.64 4.62 -0.86
N VAL A 115 -8.64 3.37 -1.34
CA VAL A 115 -7.40 2.59 -1.51
C VAL A 115 -6.50 3.09 -2.66
N SER A 116 -6.91 4.13 -3.39
CA SER A 116 -6.04 4.85 -4.34
C SER A 116 -4.88 5.59 -3.65
N LEU A 117 -4.96 5.78 -2.33
CA LEU A 117 -3.88 6.33 -1.49
C LEU A 117 -3.18 5.27 -0.63
N TRP A 118 -3.45 3.99 -0.87
CA TRP A 118 -2.77 2.90 -0.17
C TRP A 118 -1.57 2.42 -0.97
N TYR A 119 -0.39 2.83 -0.53
CA TYR A 119 0.89 2.44 -1.13
C TYR A 119 1.53 1.33 -0.32
N PRO A 120 2.08 0.29 -0.98
CA PRO A 120 2.77 -0.80 -0.29
C PRO A 120 4.16 -0.36 0.18
N VAL A 121 4.69 -1.05 1.16
CA VAL A 121 6.07 -0.93 1.63
C VAL A 121 6.76 -2.27 1.40
N PRO A 122 7.92 -2.33 0.73
CA PRO A 122 8.61 -3.59 0.46
C PRO A 122 9.13 -4.19 1.77
N GLU A 123 8.40 -5.17 2.29
CA GLU A 123 8.70 -5.77 3.59
C GLU A 123 10.12 -6.37 3.63
N HIS A 124 10.57 -6.97 2.51
CA HIS A 124 11.92 -7.54 2.38
C HIS A 124 13.01 -6.47 2.50
N ALA A 125 12.83 -5.32 1.85
CA ALA A 125 13.80 -4.22 1.92
C ALA A 125 13.75 -3.54 3.30
N TRP A 126 12.56 -3.39 3.89
CA TRP A 126 12.43 -2.90 5.26
C TRP A 126 13.13 -3.80 6.27
N LYS A 127 12.92 -5.12 6.20
CA LYS A 127 13.59 -6.08 7.08
C LYS A 127 15.12 -6.06 6.94
N LYS A 128 15.63 -5.76 5.74
CA LYS A 128 17.05 -5.68 5.44
C LYS A 128 17.69 -4.38 5.95
N HIS A 129 17.00 -3.25 5.81
CA HIS A 129 17.58 -1.92 5.99
C HIS A 129 17.04 -1.19 7.23
N GLY A 130 15.90 -1.61 7.81
CA GLY A 130 15.28 -0.95 8.96
C GLY A 130 15.02 0.53 8.71
N ASP A 131 15.46 1.37 9.64
CA ASP A 131 15.30 2.83 9.57
C ASP A 131 16.11 3.49 8.43
N GLU A 132 17.07 2.77 7.83
CA GLU A 132 17.82 3.23 6.67
C GLU A 132 17.07 2.97 5.33
N TYR A 133 15.91 2.27 5.37
CA TYR A 133 15.08 2.10 4.18
C TYR A 133 14.69 3.46 3.60
N ALA A 134 14.89 3.61 2.27
CA ALA A 134 14.64 4.84 1.52
C ALA A 134 15.43 6.09 1.98
N ALA A 135 16.49 5.90 2.80
CA ALA A 135 17.35 7.00 3.24
C ALA A 135 18.36 7.44 2.15
N ASN A 136 18.62 6.59 1.17
CA ASN A 136 19.54 6.83 0.04
C ASN A 136 19.15 5.95 -1.16
N VAL A 137 19.91 6.07 -2.26
CA VAL A 137 19.65 5.33 -3.51
C VAL A 137 19.74 3.82 -3.32
N GLU A 138 20.74 3.37 -2.56
CA GLU A 138 21.04 1.94 -2.36
C GLU A 138 19.98 1.23 -1.51
N THR A 139 19.27 1.99 -0.67
CA THR A 139 18.24 1.44 0.22
C THR A 139 16.81 1.71 -0.23
N MET A 140 16.64 2.48 -1.33
CA MET A 140 15.31 2.80 -1.87
C MET A 140 14.86 1.74 -2.87
N VAL A 141 13.75 1.09 -2.56
CA VAL A 141 13.06 0.15 -3.45
C VAL A 141 11.67 0.74 -3.76
N ALA A 142 11.36 0.88 -5.04
CA ALA A 142 10.15 1.54 -5.52
C ALA A 142 9.24 0.57 -6.29
N SER A 143 7.94 0.81 -6.27
CA SER A 143 6.94 0.06 -7.06
C SER A 143 6.38 0.86 -8.25
N GLY A 144 6.80 2.11 -8.42
CA GLY A 144 6.30 3.01 -9.46
C GLY A 144 7.05 2.91 -10.79
N PRO A 145 6.62 3.68 -11.82
CA PRO A 145 7.22 3.68 -13.16
C PRO A 145 8.64 4.23 -13.21
N PHE A 146 9.05 4.94 -12.15
CA PHE A 146 10.39 5.49 -12.03
C PHE A 146 11.06 5.00 -10.75
N MET A 147 12.39 4.90 -10.80
CA MET A 147 13.25 4.59 -9.66
C MET A 147 14.33 5.65 -9.51
N LEU A 148 14.87 5.79 -8.31
CA LEU A 148 15.90 6.77 -7.99
C LEU A 148 17.26 6.27 -8.51
N GLU A 149 17.90 7.06 -9.39
CA GLU A 149 19.25 6.78 -9.91
C GLU A 149 20.31 7.48 -9.07
N SER A 150 20.06 8.75 -8.70
CA SER A 150 20.99 9.50 -7.85
C SER A 150 20.24 10.49 -6.96
N TRP A 151 20.80 10.78 -5.79
CA TRP A 151 20.32 11.78 -4.87
C TRP A 151 21.46 12.55 -4.24
N GLU A 152 21.66 13.77 -4.72
CA GLU A 152 22.63 14.71 -4.18
C GLU A 152 21.97 15.56 -3.08
N LYS A 153 22.11 15.16 -1.83
CA LYS A 153 21.44 15.80 -0.68
C LYS A 153 21.85 17.24 -0.46
N SER A 154 23.10 17.60 -0.78
CA SER A 154 23.65 18.96 -0.60
C SER A 154 22.97 20.01 -1.51
N THR A 155 22.58 19.60 -2.72
CA THR A 155 21.89 20.46 -3.69
C THR A 155 20.40 20.13 -3.82
N ASN A 156 19.93 19.12 -3.08
CA ASN A 156 18.58 18.57 -3.16
C ASN A 156 18.17 18.11 -4.58
N LYS A 157 19.16 17.67 -5.36
CA LYS A 157 18.96 17.21 -6.73
C LYS A 157 18.73 15.69 -6.75
N MET A 158 17.64 15.27 -7.35
CA MET A 158 17.32 13.86 -7.59
C MET A 158 17.26 13.59 -9.09
N VAL A 159 17.77 12.43 -9.51
CA VAL A 159 17.62 11.92 -10.87
C VAL A 159 16.80 10.64 -10.78
N LEU A 160 15.71 10.61 -11.54
CA LEU A 160 14.84 9.46 -11.67
C LEU A 160 15.03 8.86 -13.07
N VAL A 161 15.07 7.53 -13.12
CA VAL A 161 15.13 6.77 -14.36
C VAL A 161 13.94 5.81 -14.44
N LYS A 162 13.63 5.34 -15.65
CA LYS A 162 12.56 4.37 -15.86
C LYS A 162 12.83 3.10 -15.04
N ASN A 163 11.84 2.65 -14.32
CA ASN A 163 11.87 1.35 -13.63
C ASN A 163 11.64 0.24 -14.67
N PRO A 164 12.62 -0.62 -14.97
CA PRO A 164 12.47 -1.68 -15.96
C PRO A 164 11.51 -2.79 -15.53
N ASN A 165 11.23 -2.90 -14.24
CA ASN A 165 10.33 -3.89 -13.65
C ASN A 165 8.89 -3.39 -13.53
N TYR A 166 8.61 -2.12 -13.90
CA TYR A 166 7.24 -1.58 -13.88
C TYR A 166 6.43 -2.11 -15.06
N ASN A 167 5.31 -2.74 -14.76
CA ASN A 167 4.41 -3.35 -15.74
C ASN A 167 2.92 -3.09 -15.48
N ALA A 168 2.58 -2.22 -14.54
CA ALA A 168 1.21 -1.77 -14.35
C ALA A 168 0.77 -0.81 -15.47
N PRO A 169 -0.55 -0.65 -15.71
CA PRO A 169 -1.11 0.22 -16.75
C PRO A 169 -0.66 1.67 -16.67
#